data_cc39976718e8798204ed71e68bcf29ed
#
_entry.id   cc39976718e8798204ed71e68bcf29ed
#
_cell.length_a   1.000
_cell.length_b   1.000
_cell.length_c   1.000
_cell.angle_alpha   90.00
_cell.angle_beta   90.00
_cell.angle_gamma   90.00
#
_symmetry.space_group_name_H-M   'P 1'
#
loop_
_entity.id
_entity.type
_entity.pdbx_description
1 polymer ?
#
loop_
_entity_poly.entity_id
_entity_poly.type
_entity_poly.pdbx_seq_one_letter_code
_entity_poly.pdbx_strand_id
1 'polypeptide(L)'
;MENMKIHEKIEEIKTSVYRMAVLPEDCEALEEADMHTQKIVNLLDEIENILMEIPQTAEEMKRCQYLKHLKDRKINYSELRKNDFKFGSDLNMRDVCKMVRDTITSLVLNPQMPRLDKVTEMIHGLTKDPAFVSTIKEQTYSNTDWFRTVLTCGKSISCAFLEFSDVVTAIIPEIAPCIGFDQKSIYHKHDVYEHTLAVVDGCQTDDFCTKMAAFLHDIGKPSVCTEGAFGRRHFIGHAAASEEIAKKILCRFEFSAEETRIILELVGYHGMKLLASEENVRAVMETHEMGFLQRWAKLRIADRNDHVYPKDTVFETDVEKILEIAENLA
;
A
#
# COMPACT_ATOMS: atom_id res chain seq x y z
N MET A 1 -1.06 12.82 -27.73
CA MET A 1 0.17 13.65 -27.83
C MET A 1 0.70 14.01 -26.45
N GLU A 2 -0.12 14.53 -25.52
CA GLU A 2 0.33 14.99 -24.19
C GLU A 2 0.81 13.84 -23.29
N ASN A 3 0.11 12.71 -23.25
CA ASN A 3 0.59 11.52 -22.53
C ASN A 3 1.94 10.99 -23.03
N MET A 4 2.26 11.19 -24.30
CA MET A 4 3.55 10.79 -24.87
C MET A 4 4.66 11.73 -24.40
N LYS A 5 4.39 13.04 -24.32
CA LYS A 5 5.33 14.04 -23.78
C LYS A 5 5.64 13.82 -22.30
N ILE A 6 4.61 13.48 -21.49
CA ILE A 6 4.79 13.15 -20.08
C ILE A 6 5.63 11.88 -19.94
N HIS A 7 5.38 10.86 -20.75
CA HIS A 7 6.15 9.62 -20.72
C HIS A 7 7.65 9.86 -21.06
N GLU A 8 7.95 10.65 -22.09
CA GLU A 8 9.32 11.04 -22.44
C GLU A 8 10.03 11.75 -21.29
N LYS A 9 9.35 12.69 -20.62
CA LYS A 9 9.94 13.42 -19.48
C LYS A 9 10.17 12.51 -18.27
N ILE A 10 9.30 11.57 -18.02
CA ILE A 10 9.48 10.57 -16.98
C ILE A 10 10.71 9.70 -17.27
N GLU A 11 10.95 9.30 -18.51
CA GLU A 11 12.14 8.53 -18.88
C GLU A 11 13.44 9.36 -18.75
N GLU A 12 13.39 10.66 -19.02
CA GLU A 12 14.52 11.55 -18.75
C GLU A 12 14.83 11.71 -17.26
N ILE A 13 13.79 11.78 -16.40
CA ILE A 13 13.95 11.80 -14.95
C ILE A 13 14.60 10.50 -14.48
N LYS A 14 14.12 9.34 -14.93
CA LYS A 14 14.70 8.02 -14.60
C LYS A 14 16.18 7.96 -15.00
N THR A 15 16.51 8.44 -16.20
CA THR A 15 17.89 8.50 -16.70
C THR A 15 18.77 9.37 -15.81
N SER A 16 18.28 10.53 -15.39
CA SER A 16 19.02 11.44 -14.52
C SER A 16 19.23 10.85 -13.13
N VAL A 17 18.20 10.21 -12.55
CA VAL A 17 18.29 9.49 -11.26
C VAL A 17 19.31 8.34 -11.36
N TYR A 18 19.28 7.56 -12.45
CA TYR A 18 20.22 6.47 -12.65
C TYR A 18 21.67 6.98 -12.74
N ARG A 19 21.92 8.05 -13.47
CA ARG A 19 23.26 8.68 -13.57
C ARG A 19 23.75 9.13 -12.20
N MET A 20 22.92 9.78 -11.40
CA MET A 20 23.27 10.17 -10.03
C MET A 20 23.65 8.96 -9.16
N ALA A 21 22.98 7.81 -9.34
CA ALA A 21 23.21 6.61 -8.55
C ALA A 21 24.55 5.92 -8.84
N VAL A 22 25.14 6.15 -10.02
CA VAL A 22 26.41 5.50 -10.46
C VAL A 22 27.61 6.45 -10.45
N LEU A 23 27.45 7.69 -9.99
CA LEU A 23 28.56 8.64 -9.91
C LEU A 23 29.59 8.24 -8.85
N PRO A 24 30.89 8.41 -9.10
CA PRO A 24 31.93 8.22 -8.09
C PRO A 24 31.78 9.21 -6.92
N GLU A 25 32.51 8.97 -5.81
CA GLU A 25 32.42 9.78 -4.58
C GLU A 25 33.45 10.93 -4.55
N ASP A 26 33.64 11.67 -5.64
CA ASP A 26 34.58 12.81 -5.72
C ASP A 26 33.86 14.16 -5.91
N CYS A 27 34.62 15.25 -5.88
CA CYS A 27 34.04 16.58 -5.96
C CYS A 27 33.42 16.90 -7.33
N GLU A 28 33.93 16.34 -8.44
CA GLU A 28 33.37 16.53 -9.79
C GLU A 28 32.02 15.81 -9.89
N ALA A 29 31.90 14.63 -9.25
CA ALA A 29 30.63 13.87 -9.16
C ALA A 29 29.55 14.60 -8.36
N LEU A 30 29.91 15.43 -7.38
CA LEU A 30 28.93 16.24 -6.63
C LEU A 30 28.32 17.34 -7.49
N GLU A 31 29.16 18.03 -8.33
CA GLU A 31 28.65 19.03 -9.27
C GLU A 31 27.75 18.40 -10.32
N GLU A 32 28.11 17.22 -10.84
CA GLU A 32 27.28 16.46 -11.77
C GLU A 32 25.96 15.99 -11.13
N ALA A 33 25.97 15.58 -9.85
CA ALA A 33 24.77 15.23 -9.11
C ALA A 33 23.82 16.43 -8.92
N ASP A 34 24.37 17.60 -8.62
CA ASP A 34 23.58 18.83 -8.49
C ASP A 34 22.96 19.25 -9.84
N MET A 35 23.70 19.11 -10.94
CA MET A 35 23.18 19.34 -12.29
C MET A 35 22.02 18.39 -12.63
N HIS A 36 22.14 17.09 -12.30
CA HIS A 36 21.06 16.14 -12.50
C HIS A 36 19.85 16.41 -11.60
N THR A 37 20.09 16.85 -10.37
CA THR A 37 19.03 17.26 -9.44
C THR A 37 18.24 18.44 -10.00
N GLN A 38 18.95 19.47 -10.51
CA GLN A 38 18.29 20.62 -11.12
C GLN A 38 17.52 20.24 -12.39
N LYS A 39 18.06 19.32 -13.20
CA LYS A 39 17.35 18.79 -14.36
C LYS A 39 16.05 18.07 -13.97
N ILE A 40 16.07 17.26 -12.92
CA ILE A 40 14.89 16.57 -12.42
C ILE A 40 13.82 17.58 -11.96
N VAL A 41 14.21 18.62 -11.22
CA VAL A 41 13.31 19.70 -10.79
C VAL A 41 12.65 20.37 -11.98
N ASN A 42 13.43 20.75 -12.99
CA ASN A 42 12.91 21.40 -14.20
C ASN A 42 11.93 20.51 -14.97
N LEU A 43 12.23 19.20 -15.08
CA LEU A 43 11.35 18.24 -15.75
C LEU A 43 10.03 18.02 -14.98
N LEU A 44 10.08 18.06 -13.64
CA LEU A 44 8.88 18.00 -12.81
C LEU A 44 8.00 19.25 -13.01
N ASP A 45 8.62 20.44 -13.13
CA ASP A 45 7.90 21.68 -13.44
C ASP A 45 7.20 21.63 -14.81
N GLU A 46 7.88 21.08 -15.81
CA GLU A 46 7.30 20.90 -17.13
C GLU A 46 6.16 19.90 -17.16
N ILE A 47 6.26 18.80 -16.39
CA ILE A 47 5.17 17.82 -16.22
C ILE A 47 3.98 18.47 -15.52
N GLU A 48 4.22 19.26 -14.46
CA GLU A 48 3.16 19.98 -13.75
C GLU A 48 2.40 20.91 -14.69
N ASN A 49 3.11 21.67 -15.52
CA ASN A 49 2.49 22.57 -16.50
C ASN A 49 1.63 21.80 -17.53
N ILE A 50 2.14 20.67 -18.05
CA ILE A 50 1.38 19.84 -18.99
C ILE A 50 0.11 19.28 -18.32
N LEU A 51 0.21 18.82 -17.06
CA LEU A 51 -0.91 18.25 -16.33
C LEU A 51 -1.99 19.29 -15.99
N MET A 52 -1.60 20.57 -15.80
CA MET A 52 -2.57 21.67 -15.57
C MET A 52 -3.39 22.02 -16.81
N GLU A 53 -2.92 21.67 -18.02
CA GLU A 53 -3.60 21.91 -19.29
C GLU A 53 -4.60 20.77 -19.64
N ILE A 54 -4.53 19.62 -18.96
CA ILE A 54 -5.39 18.46 -19.21
C ILE A 54 -6.62 18.52 -18.29
N PRO A 55 -7.85 18.27 -18.79
CA PRO A 55 -9.04 18.13 -17.95
C PRO A 55 -8.83 16.98 -16.94
N GLN A 56 -8.75 17.30 -15.65
CA GLN A 56 -8.28 16.39 -14.62
C GLN A 56 -9.43 15.60 -13.99
N THR A 57 -9.26 14.30 -13.92
CA THR A 57 -10.01 13.45 -12.99
C THR A 57 -9.56 13.69 -11.54
N ALA A 58 -10.38 13.34 -10.55
CA ALA A 58 -10.01 13.45 -9.13
C ALA A 58 -8.71 12.70 -8.78
N GLU A 59 -8.40 11.63 -9.52
CA GLU A 59 -7.18 10.82 -9.35
C GLU A 59 -5.93 11.54 -9.89
N GLU A 60 -6.07 12.19 -11.03
CA GLU A 60 -5.00 13.01 -11.63
C GLU A 60 -4.67 14.23 -10.78
N MET A 61 -5.69 14.86 -10.17
CA MET A 61 -5.48 15.94 -9.20
C MET A 61 -4.67 15.48 -7.97
N LYS A 62 -4.92 14.29 -7.44
CA LYS A 62 -4.13 13.72 -6.33
C LYS A 62 -2.67 13.47 -6.74
N ARG A 63 -2.44 12.95 -7.96
CA ARG A 63 -1.08 12.79 -8.52
C ARG A 63 -0.35 14.12 -8.70
N CYS A 64 -1.04 15.15 -9.18
CA CYS A 64 -0.47 16.51 -9.31
C CYS A 64 -0.10 17.11 -7.95
N GLN A 65 -0.97 16.97 -6.94
CA GLN A 65 -0.68 17.41 -5.57
C GLN A 65 0.54 16.70 -4.99
N TYR A 66 0.70 15.41 -5.28
CA TYR A 66 1.85 14.63 -4.85
C TYR A 66 3.14 15.09 -5.53
N LEU A 67 3.14 15.30 -6.85
CA LEU A 67 4.29 15.82 -7.60
C LEU A 67 4.69 17.22 -7.11
N LYS A 68 3.72 18.09 -6.84
CA LYS A 68 3.94 19.39 -6.22
C LYS A 68 4.60 19.27 -4.84
N HIS A 69 4.16 18.31 -4.06
CA HIS A 69 4.69 18.02 -2.73
C HIS A 69 6.13 17.48 -2.77
N LEU A 70 6.49 16.68 -3.79
CA LEU A 70 7.88 16.24 -4.05
C LEU A 70 8.78 17.42 -4.46
N LYS A 71 8.25 18.36 -5.25
CA LYS A 71 8.96 19.57 -5.72
C LYS A 71 9.26 20.54 -4.57
N ASP A 72 8.28 20.78 -3.69
CA ASP A 72 8.43 21.64 -2.51
C ASP A 72 9.46 21.10 -1.51
N ARG A 73 9.86 19.85 -1.66
CA ARG A 73 10.92 19.19 -0.88
C ARG A 73 12.21 19.19 -1.66
N LYS A 74 13.07 20.14 -1.40
CA LYS A 74 14.49 20.02 -1.75
C LYS A 74 15.09 18.84 -0.98
N ILE A 75 14.93 17.61 -1.52
CA ILE A 75 15.67 16.46 -1.00
C ILE A 75 17.12 16.69 -1.38
N ASN A 76 17.93 17.06 -0.43
CA ASN A 76 19.36 17.25 -0.65
C ASN A 76 20.04 15.86 -0.69
N TYR A 77 20.01 15.22 -1.87
CA TYR A 77 20.65 13.93 -2.10
C TYR A 77 22.16 13.95 -1.85
N SER A 78 22.82 15.11 -1.91
CA SER A 78 24.26 15.26 -1.61
C SER A 78 24.52 15.02 -0.12
N GLU A 79 23.57 15.30 0.77
CA GLU A 79 23.66 14.99 2.20
C GLU A 79 23.43 13.51 2.49
N LEU A 80 22.59 12.82 1.71
CA LEU A 80 22.37 11.37 1.84
C LEU A 80 23.59 10.52 1.43
N ARG A 81 24.51 11.08 0.61
CA ARG A 81 25.72 10.38 0.15
C ARG A 81 26.93 10.52 1.06
N LYS A 82 26.95 11.46 2.00
CA LYS A 82 28.06 11.61 2.94
C LYS A 82 28.11 10.39 3.88
N ASN A 83 29.24 9.65 3.85
CA ASN A 83 29.47 8.39 4.56
C ASN A 83 29.30 8.46 6.09
N ASP A 84 29.22 9.63 6.68
CA ASP A 84 28.91 9.90 8.08
C ASP A 84 27.53 10.52 8.21
N PHE A 85 26.48 9.76 7.83
CA PHE A 85 25.13 10.17 8.17
C PHE A 85 24.93 10.03 9.70
N LYS A 86 25.63 10.86 10.42
CA LYS A 86 25.17 11.32 11.73
C LYS A 86 24.06 12.29 11.40
N PHE A 87 22.82 11.93 11.74
CA PHE A 87 21.76 12.92 11.77
C PHE A 87 22.36 14.17 12.41
N GLY A 88 22.57 15.23 11.60
CA GLY A 88 23.05 16.50 12.13
C GLY A 88 22.12 16.86 13.27
N SER A 89 22.66 17.48 14.31
CA SER A 89 21.93 17.91 15.51
C SER A 89 20.65 18.69 15.21
N ASP A 90 20.39 19.04 13.98
CA ASP A 90 19.34 19.93 13.49
C ASP A 90 18.16 19.20 12.82
N LEU A 91 18.28 17.89 12.47
CA LEU A 91 17.17 17.10 11.95
C LEU A 91 16.31 16.59 13.12
N ASN A 92 15.11 17.12 13.24
CA ASN A 92 14.18 16.60 14.21
C ASN A 92 13.61 15.24 13.76
N MET A 93 13.22 14.39 14.71
CA MET A 93 12.73 13.04 14.43
C MET A 93 11.49 13.03 13.51
N ARG A 94 10.70 14.11 13.51
CA ARG A 94 9.54 14.25 12.62
C ARG A 94 9.92 14.33 11.16
N ASP A 95 11.01 15.03 10.84
CA ASP A 95 11.52 15.13 9.45
C ASP A 95 12.11 13.79 9.00
N VAL A 96 12.79 13.07 9.89
CA VAL A 96 13.27 11.71 9.63
C VAL A 96 12.13 10.76 9.30
N CYS A 97 11.07 10.74 10.11
CA CYS A 97 9.88 9.91 9.85
C CYS A 97 9.20 10.29 8.53
N LYS A 98 9.18 11.59 8.20
CA LYS A 98 8.66 12.07 6.92
C LYS A 98 9.49 11.53 5.76
N MET A 99 10.81 11.63 5.83
CA MET A 99 11.73 11.10 4.81
C MET A 99 11.51 9.59 4.59
N VAL A 100 11.35 8.80 5.64
CA VAL A 100 11.07 7.36 5.54
C VAL A 100 9.75 7.12 4.80
N ARG A 101 8.67 7.83 5.17
CA ARG A 101 7.38 7.70 4.48
C ARG A 101 7.47 8.09 3.01
N ASP A 102 8.23 9.13 2.68
CA ASP A 102 8.45 9.57 1.30
C ASP A 102 9.21 8.54 0.47
N THR A 103 10.21 7.90 1.06
CA THR A 103 10.96 6.81 0.42
C THR A 103 10.03 5.64 0.10
N ILE A 104 9.23 5.20 1.08
CA ILE A 104 8.25 4.13 0.89
C ILE A 104 7.24 4.51 -0.21
N THR A 105 6.70 5.73 -0.17
CA THR A 105 5.74 6.22 -1.17
C THR A 105 6.34 6.22 -2.57
N SER A 106 7.58 6.66 -2.70
CA SER A 106 8.28 6.68 -3.99
C SER A 106 8.40 5.28 -4.61
N LEU A 107 8.72 4.27 -3.78
CA LEU A 107 8.79 2.88 -4.22
C LEU A 107 7.42 2.31 -4.59
N VAL A 108 6.37 2.62 -3.82
CA VAL A 108 5.00 2.19 -4.11
C VAL A 108 4.51 2.75 -5.45
N LEU A 109 4.83 4.02 -5.73
CA LEU A 109 4.45 4.69 -6.97
C LEU A 109 5.32 4.29 -8.17
N ASN A 110 6.58 3.97 -7.93
CA ASN A 110 7.53 3.55 -8.96
C ASN A 110 8.31 2.30 -8.52
N PRO A 111 7.72 1.10 -8.65
CA PRO A 111 8.35 -0.17 -8.24
C PRO A 111 9.67 -0.49 -8.95
N GLN A 112 9.95 0.15 -10.09
CA GLN A 112 11.19 -0.01 -10.85
C GLN A 112 12.29 0.99 -10.43
N MET A 113 12.02 1.84 -9.45
CA MET A 113 13.00 2.81 -8.94
C MET A 113 14.22 2.07 -8.39
N PRO A 114 15.46 2.48 -8.76
CA PRO A 114 16.67 1.90 -8.18
C PRO A 114 16.68 2.04 -6.66
N ARG A 115 16.99 0.96 -5.98
CA ARG A 115 17.13 0.96 -4.52
C ARG A 115 18.49 1.51 -4.14
N LEU A 116 18.51 2.35 -3.13
CA LEU A 116 19.74 2.88 -2.54
C LEU A 116 20.02 2.07 -1.28
N ASP A 117 20.89 1.06 -1.37
CA ASP A 117 21.17 0.10 -0.28
C ASP A 117 21.47 0.80 1.04
N LYS A 118 22.31 1.86 1.02
CA LYS A 118 22.63 2.65 2.22
C LYS A 118 21.40 3.34 2.85
N VAL A 119 20.45 3.81 2.05
CA VAL A 119 19.20 4.41 2.55
C VAL A 119 18.31 3.35 3.15
N THR A 120 18.22 2.20 2.50
CA THR A 120 17.48 1.03 2.99
C THR A 120 18.04 0.54 4.33
N GLU A 121 19.35 0.34 4.43
CA GLU A 121 20.04 -0.04 5.68
C GLU A 121 19.82 0.98 6.80
N MET A 122 19.90 2.27 6.48
CA MET A 122 19.62 3.34 7.44
C MET A 122 18.19 3.26 7.95
N ILE A 123 17.20 3.08 7.08
CA ILE A 123 15.79 2.98 7.47
C ILE A 123 15.59 1.77 8.40
N HIS A 124 16.16 0.61 8.06
CA HIS A 124 16.14 -0.58 8.94
C HIS A 124 16.81 -0.32 10.30
N GLY A 125 17.86 0.50 10.31
CA GLY A 125 18.50 0.93 11.56
C GLY A 125 17.58 1.77 12.44
N LEU A 126 16.78 2.66 11.85
CA LEU A 126 15.85 3.54 12.56
C LEU A 126 14.72 2.79 13.29
N THR A 127 14.27 1.64 12.77
CA THR A 127 13.22 0.85 13.42
C THR A 127 13.63 0.28 14.77
N LYS A 128 14.94 0.30 15.09
CA LYS A 128 15.49 -0.08 16.40
C LYS A 128 15.53 1.09 17.40
N ASP A 129 15.29 2.32 16.95
CA ASP A 129 15.26 3.51 17.80
C ASP A 129 13.83 3.73 18.35
N PRO A 130 13.63 3.65 19.68
CA PRO A 130 12.31 3.89 20.29
C PRO A 130 11.73 5.28 19.99
N ALA A 131 12.57 6.31 19.82
CA ALA A 131 12.13 7.65 19.49
C ALA A 131 11.56 7.70 18.05
N PHE A 132 12.21 7.03 17.10
CA PHE A 132 11.68 6.89 15.75
C PHE A 132 10.36 6.14 15.75
N VAL A 133 10.29 4.97 16.40
CA VAL A 133 9.09 4.14 16.48
C VAL A 133 7.92 4.89 17.09
N SER A 134 8.14 5.66 18.16
CA SER A 134 7.11 6.48 18.79
C SER A 134 6.62 7.59 17.86
N THR A 135 7.56 8.30 17.21
CA THR A 135 7.23 9.45 16.35
C THR A 135 6.52 9.04 15.08
N ILE A 136 6.95 7.94 14.41
CA ILE A 136 6.32 7.49 13.17
C ILE A 136 4.89 6.99 13.42
N LYS A 137 4.64 6.35 14.56
CA LYS A 137 3.29 5.97 15.03
C LYS A 137 2.41 7.21 15.20
N GLU A 138 2.84 8.15 16.04
CA GLU A 138 2.09 9.38 16.31
C GLU A 138 1.70 10.09 15.02
N GLN A 139 2.68 10.32 14.13
CA GLN A 139 2.44 11.01 12.87
C GLN A 139 1.55 10.24 11.89
N THR A 140 1.58 8.92 11.92
CA THR A 140 0.77 8.10 11.00
C THR A 140 -0.66 7.94 11.53
N TYR A 141 -0.83 7.86 12.85
CA TYR A 141 -2.14 7.74 13.46
C TYR A 141 -2.94 9.05 13.41
N SER A 142 -2.28 10.20 13.65
CA SER A 142 -2.90 11.52 13.63
C SER A 142 -3.03 12.12 12.22
N ASN A 143 -2.32 11.59 11.23
CA ASN A 143 -2.47 11.98 9.83
C ASN A 143 -2.45 10.74 8.93
N THR A 144 -3.64 10.31 8.53
CA THR A 144 -3.86 9.11 7.74
C THR A 144 -3.60 9.30 6.24
N ASP A 145 -3.32 10.52 5.76
CA ASP A 145 -3.16 10.84 4.33
C ASP A 145 -2.03 10.02 3.67
N TRP A 146 -0.95 9.79 4.40
CA TRP A 146 0.13 8.96 3.89
C TRP A 146 -0.34 7.52 3.63
N PHE A 147 -1.03 6.92 4.60
CA PHE A 147 -1.51 5.54 4.48
C PHE A 147 -2.57 5.42 3.37
N ARG A 148 -3.46 6.41 3.26
CA ARG A 148 -4.41 6.51 2.15
C ARG A 148 -3.69 6.54 0.81
N THR A 149 -2.69 7.42 0.69
CA THR A 149 -1.93 7.58 -0.56
C THR A 149 -1.25 6.29 -0.99
N VAL A 150 -0.53 5.60 -0.09
CA VAL A 150 0.18 4.37 -0.45
C VAL A 150 -0.76 3.23 -0.82
N LEU A 151 -1.93 3.13 -0.17
CA LEU A 151 -2.91 2.08 -0.48
C LEU A 151 -3.69 2.34 -1.76
N THR A 152 -4.06 3.60 -2.07
CA THR A 152 -4.98 3.90 -3.17
C THR A 152 -4.30 4.36 -4.45
N CYS A 153 -3.16 5.05 -4.35
CA CYS A 153 -2.46 5.60 -5.51
C CYS A 153 -1.25 4.76 -5.92
N GLY A 154 -0.91 3.72 -5.16
CA GLY A 154 0.24 2.87 -5.42
C GLY A 154 0.05 1.95 -6.61
N LYS A 155 1.12 1.73 -7.39
CA LYS A 155 1.16 0.70 -8.43
C LYS A 155 1.42 -0.68 -7.85
N SER A 156 2.20 -0.76 -6.77
CA SER A 156 2.47 -1.98 -6.03
C SER A 156 2.95 -1.65 -4.62
N ILE A 157 2.13 -1.94 -3.63
CA ILE A 157 2.55 -1.81 -2.23
C ILE A 157 3.48 -2.95 -1.83
N SER A 158 3.35 -4.13 -2.46
CA SER A 158 4.20 -5.28 -2.19
C SER A 158 5.67 -4.94 -2.34
N CYS A 159 6.03 -4.15 -3.35
CA CYS A 159 7.40 -3.76 -3.63
C CYS A 159 8.07 -3.01 -2.47
N ALA A 160 7.33 -2.14 -1.80
CA ALA A 160 7.84 -1.32 -0.71
C ALA A 160 7.59 -1.94 0.66
N PHE A 161 6.42 -2.55 0.88
CA PHE A 161 6.05 -3.08 2.20
C PHE A 161 6.76 -4.39 2.53
N LEU A 162 7.18 -5.18 1.52
CA LEU A 162 8.09 -6.31 1.76
C LEU A 162 9.47 -5.83 2.17
N GLU A 163 10.03 -4.83 1.49
CA GLU A 163 11.33 -4.26 1.80
C GLU A 163 11.35 -3.62 3.20
N PHE A 164 10.35 -2.80 3.51
CA PHE A 164 10.25 -2.05 4.76
C PHE A 164 9.20 -2.66 5.72
N SER A 165 9.11 -3.98 5.76
CA SER A 165 8.18 -4.70 6.64
C SER A 165 8.40 -4.37 8.13
N ASP A 166 9.61 -4.03 8.54
CA ASP A 166 9.96 -3.56 9.87
C ASP A 166 9.37 -2.16 10.18
N VAL A 167 9.32 -1.25 9.20
CA VAL A 167 8.63 0.05 9.35
C VAL A 167 7.13 -0.16 9.45
N VAL A 168 6.56 -1.02 8.60
CA VAL A 168 5.13 -1.37 8.66
C VAL A 168 4.78 -1.97 10.02
N THR A 169 5.61 -2.88 10.52
CA THR A 169 5.45 -3.51 11.84
C THR A 169 5.65 -2.51 12.98
N ALA A 170 6.55 -1.54 12.82
CA ALA A 170 6.69 -0.46 13.78
C ALA A 170 5.41 0.37 13.89
N ILE A 171 4.67 0.59 12.80
CA ILE A 171 3.38 1.31 12.78
C ILE A 171 2.24 0.41 13.24
N ILE A 172 2.14 -0.80 12.71
CA ILE A 172 1.08 -1.79 12.97
C ILE A 172 1.69 -3.09 13.48
N PRO A 173 2.01 -3.20 14.78
CA PRO A 173 2.72 -4.36 15.35
C PRO A 173 1.96 -5.68 15.17
N GLU A 174 0.65 -5.65 15.03
CA GLU A 174 -0.21 -6.83 14.84
C GLU A 174 0.06 -7.56 13.53
N ILE A 175 0.76 -6.94 12.59
CA ILE A 175 1.19 -7.58 11.32
C ILE A 175 2.37 -8.53 11.53
N ALA A 176 3.21 -8.31 12.55
CA ALA A 176 4.42 -9.10 12.76
C ALA A 176 4.20 -10.62 12.73
N PRO A 177 3.13 -11.18 13.35
CA PRO A 177 2.88 -12.62 13.29
C PRO A 177 2.53 -13.15 11.89
N CYS A 178 2.17 -12.30 10.94
CA CYS A 178 1.81 -12.68 9.58
C CYS A 178 3.05 -12.86 8.67
N ILE A 179 4.16 -12.19 9.02
CA ILE A 179 5.40 -12.21 8.24
C ILE A 179 6.09 -13.56 8.40
N GLY A 180 6.33 -14.24 7.28
CA GLY A 180 6.91 -15.58 7.29
C GLY A 180 5.96 -16.67 7.79
N PHE A 181 4.67 -16.36 8.00
CA PHE A 181 3.71 -17.35 8.46
C PHE A 181 3.20 -18.21 7.30
N ASP A 182 3.87 -19.33 7.07
CA ASP A 182 3.50 -20.32 6.06
C ASP A 182 2.10 -20.89 6.33
N GLN A 183 1.21 -20.75 5.36
CA GLN A 183 -0.17 -21.23 5.46
C GLN A 183 -0.30 -22.75 5.33
N LYS A 184 0.75 -23.46 4.92
CA LYS A 184 0.77 -24.92 4.67
C LYS A 184 -0.46 -25.41 3.91
N SER A 185 -0.85 -24.66 2.91
CA SER A 185 -2.02 -24.88 2.07
C SER A 185 -1.60 -25.05 0.61
N ILE A 186 -2.18 -26.03 -0.08
CA ILE A 186 -1.96 -26.21 -1.52
C ILE A 186 -2.52 -25.03 -2.36
N TYR A 187 -3.32 -24.19 -1.75
CA TYR A 187 -4.01 -23.08 -2.40
C TYR A 187 -3.26 -21.76 -2.28
N HIS A 188 -2.29 -21.67 -1.38
CA HIS A 188 -1.52 -20.45 -1.14
C HIS A 188 -0.04 -20.69 -1.45
N LYS A 189 0.52 -19.85 -2.32
CA LYS A 189 1.95 -19.82 -2.66
C LYS A 189 2.75 -18.88 -1.78
N HIS A 190 2.07 -17.99 -1.06
CA HIS A 190 2.60 -16.92 -0.24
C HIS A 190 2.37 -17.19 1.25
N ASP A 191 3.20 -16.61 2.10
CA ASP A 191 2.88 -16.45 3.51
C ASP A 191 1.68 -15.51 3.70
N VAL A 192 1.16 -15.35 4.92
CA VAL A 192 -0.02 -14.51 5.17
C VAL A 192 0.25 -13.06 4.82
N TYR A 193 1.45 -12.54 5.09
CA TYR A 193 1.78 -11.14 4.80
C TYR A 193 1.94 -10.87 3.30
N GLU A 194 2.69 -11.72 2.61
CA GLU A 194 2.86 -11.65 1.15
C GLU A 194 1.52 -11.76 0.42
N HIS A 195 0.66 -12.71 0.85
CA HIS A 195 -0.70 -12.85 0.35
C HIS A 195 -1.51 -11.56 0.54
N THR A 196 -1.50 -11.02 1.75
CA THR A 196 -2.20 -9.77 2.08
C THR A 196 -1.79 -8.62 1.14
N LEU A 197 -0.49 -8.45 0.91
CA LEU A 197 0.00 -7.41 0.00
C LEU A 197 -0.41 -7.67 -1.46
N ALA A 198 -0.35 -8.92 -1.91
CA ALA A 198 -0.78 -9.31 -3.25
C ALA A 198 -2.29 -9.05 -3.46
N VAL A 199 -3.12 -9.29 -2.44
CA VAL A 199 -4.55 -8.98 -2.47
C VAL A 199 -4.80 -7.48 -2.57
N VAL A 200 -4.06 -6.65 -1.81
CA VAL A 200 -4.17 -5.18 -1.94
C VAL A 200 -3.76 -4.72 -3.34
N ASP A 201 -2.64 -5.23 -3.88
CA ASP A 201 -2.20 -4.87 -5.24
C ASP A 201 -3.21 -5.33 -6.30
N GLY A 202 -3.78 -6.53 -6.12
CA GLY A 202 -4.78 -7.12 -7.03
C GLY A 202 -6.18 -6.49 -6.96
N CYS A 203 -6.49 -5.77 -5.88
CA CYS A 203 -7.81 -5.18 -5.69
C CYS A 203 -8.02 -3.97 -6.61
N GLN A 204 -8.84 -4.15 -7.65
CA GLN A 204 -9.07 -3.16 -8.71
C GLN A 204 -10.01 -2.04 -8.24
N THR A 205 -9.52 -1.17 -7.37
CA THR A 205 -10.24 -0.01 -6.84
C THR A 205 -9.28 1.02 -6.25
N ASP A 206 -9.69 2.27 -6.21
CA ASP A 206 -9.09 3.37 -5.46
C ASP A 206 -9.84 3.68 -4.15
N ASP A 207 -10.91 2.92 -3.86
CA ASP A 207 -11.66 3.05 -2.61
C ASP A 207 -10.79 2.63 -1.41
N PHE A 208 -10.49 3.60 -0.56
CA PHE A 208 -9.62 3.41 0.59
C PHE A 208 -10.13 2.33 1.55
N CYS A 209 -11.45 2.30 1.81
CA CYS A 209 -12.02 1.33 2.76
C CYS A 209 -11.84 -0.11 2.27
N THR A 210 -12.03 -0.35 0.95
CA THR A 210 -11.80 -1.66 0.36
C THR A 210 -10.33 -2.06 0.39
N LYS A 211 -9.41 -1.14 0.07
CA LYS A 211 -7.96 -1.38 0.14
C LYS A 211 -7.49 -1.65 1.57
N MET A 212 -8.00 -0.89 2.55
CA MET A 212 -7.67 -1.09 3.96
C MET A 212 -8.25 -2.41 4.50
N ALA A 213 -9.45 -2.78 4.07
CA ALA A 213 -10.02 -4.10 4.38
C ALA A 213 -9.19 -5.23 3.77
N ALA A 214 -8.72 -5.09 2.52
CA ALA A 214 -7.81 -6.03 1.89
C ALA A 214 -6.49 -6.16 2.68
N PHE A 215 -5.99 -5.07 3.25
CA PHE A 215 -4.77 -5.07 4.05
C PHE A 215 -4.94 -5.75 5.43
N LEU A 216 -6.16 -5.86 5.94
CA LEU A 216 -6.44 -6.41 7.27
C LEU A 216 -7.21 -7.73 7.26
N HIS A 217 -7.70 -8.22 6.09
CA HIS A 217 -8.67 -9.32 6.02
C HIS A 217 -8.18 -10.62 6.68
N ASP A 218 -6.92 -10.92 6.57
CA ASP A 218 -6.31 -12.18 7.02
C ASP A 218 -5.38 -12.05 8.24
N ILE A 219 -5.31 -10.87 8.85
CA ILE A 219 -4.43 -10.59 9.98
C ILE A 219 -4.67 -11.49 11.20
N GLY A 220 -5.85 -12.08 11.30
CA GLY A 220 -6.25 -13.00 12.37
C GLY A 220 -5.80 -14.44 12.15
N LYS A 221 -5.37 -14.86 10.96
CA LYS A 221 -4.98 -16.25 10.65
C LYS A 221 -3.96 -16.84 11.64
N PRO A 222 -2.85 -16.14 11.98
CA PRO A 222 -1.89 -16.70 12.92
C PRO A 222 -2.48 -17.02 14.30
N SER A 223 -3.44 -16.23 14.77
CA SER A 223 -4.03 -16.36 16.13
C SER A 223 -5.00 -17.54 16.29
N VAL A 224 -5.58 -18.03 15.19
CA VAL A 224 -6.57 -19.12 15.17
C VAL A 224 -6.06 -20.36 14.45
N CYS A 225 -4.78 -20.40 14.12
CA CYS A 225 -4.18 -21.51 13.41
C CYS A 225 -4.24 -22.80 14.20
N THR A 226 -4.77 -23.86 13.58
CA THR A 226 -4.72 -25.22 14.11
C THR A 226 -4.05 -26.13 13.09
N GLU A 227 -3.25 -27.11 13.58
CA GLU A 227 -2.65 -28.12 12.72
C GLU A 227 -3.57 -29.33 12.62
N GLY A 228 -3.92 -29.69 11.39
CA GLY A 228 -4.68 -30.89 11.06
C GLY A 228 -3.78 -32.06 10.63
N ALA A 229 -4.39 -33.14 10.14
CA ALA A 229 -3.67 -34.30 9.63
C ALA A 229 -2.74 -33.88 8.49
N PHE A 230 -1.58 -34.55 8.42
CA PHE A 230 -0.52 -34.33 7.42
C PHE A 230 0.10 -32.92 7.44
N GLY A 231 0.04 -32.24 8.58
CA GLY A 231 0.65 -30.91 8.76
C GLY A 231 -0.09 -29.78 8.03
N ARG A 232 -1.32 -30.00 7.56
CA ARG A 232 -2.17 -28.94 7.00
C ARG A 232 -2.61 -27.98 8.09
N ARG A 233 -2.66 -26.70 7.76
CA ARG A 233 -3.17 -25.66 8.66
C ARG A 233 -4.61 -25.29 8.34
N HIS A 234 -5.39 -25.05 9.38
CA HIS A 234 -6.78 -24.60 9.31
C HIS A 234 -6.90 -23.30 10.10
N PHE A 235 -7.71 -22.38 9.58
CA PHE A 235 -7.89 -21.04 10.11
C PHE A 235 -9.37 -20.76 10.40
N ILE A 236 -10.06 -21.70 11.06
CA ILE A 236 -11.48 -21.57 11.36
C ILE A 236 -11.70 -20.37 12.28
N GLY A 237 -12.60 -19.45 11.86
CA GLY A 237 -12.90 -18.23 12.60
C GLY A 237 -11.91 -17.08 12.37
N HIS A 238 -10.99 -17.19 11.38
CA HIS A 238 -10.02 -16.11 11.12
C HIS A 238 -10.67 -14.78 10.76
N ALA A 239 -11.81 -14.75 10.08
CA ALA A 239 -12.49 -13.51 9.73
C ALA A 239 -12.91 -12.72 10.98
N ALA A 240 -13.53 -13.39 11.97
CA ALA A 240 -13.88 -12.77 13.25
C ALA A 240 -12.63 -12.34 14.05
N ALA A 241 -11.58 -13.16 14.05
CA ALA A 241 -10.32 -12.81 14.69
C ALA A 241 -9.65 -11.61 14.00
N SER A 242 -9.70 -11.55 12.65
CA SER A 242 -9.21 -10.41 11.88
C SER A 242 -9.99 -9.14 12.19
N GLU A 243 -11.32 -9.21 12.30
CA GLU A 243 -12.18 -8.07 12.66
C GLU A 243 -11.82 -7.52 14.04
N GLU A 244 -11.65 -8.38 15.05
CA GLU A 244 -11.26 -7.96 16.39
C GLU A 244 -9.87 -7.32 16.45
N ILE A 245 -8.90 -7.83 15.66
CA ILE A 245 -7.57 -7.22 15.54
C ILE A 245 -7.68 -5.90 14.78
N ALA A 246 -8.38 -5.87 13.65
CA ALA A 246 -8.60 -4.66 12.84
C ALA A 246 -9.25 -3.55 13.66
N LYS A 247 -10.24 -3.86 14.50
CA LYS A 247 -10.87 -2.90 15.41
C LYS A 247 -9.85 -2.21 16.34
N LYS A 248 -8.92 -2.99 16.91
CA LYS A 248 -7.85 -2.44 17.76
C LYS A 248 -6.87 -1.57 16.96
N ILE A 249 -6.59 -1.93 15.72
CA ILE A 249 -5.74 -1.14 14.83
C ILE A 249 -6.44 0.18 14.47
N LEU A 250 -7.66 0.11 13.95
CA LEU A 250 -8.39 1.26 13.44
C LEU A 250 -8.70 2.30 14.52
N CYS A 251 -8.90 1.89 15.78
CA CYS A 251 -9.12 2.84 16.86
C CYS A 251 -7.90 3.73 17.20
N ARG A 252 -6.71 3.41 16.70
CA ARG A 252 -5.50 4.23 16.84
C ARG A 252 -5.36 5.28 15.74
N PHE A 253 -6.05 5.10 14.63
CA PHE A 253 -6.01 6.01 13.50
C PHE A 253 -7.19 6.99 13.54
N GLU A 254 -6.97 8.20 13.08
CA GLU A 254 -8.04 9.22 12.95
C GLU A 254 -8.86 8.98 11.68
N PHE A 255 -9.48 7.80 11.59
CA PHE A 255 -10.49 7.51 10.56
C PHE A 255 -11.88 7.94 11.03
N SER A 256 -12.77 8.25 10.09
CA SER A 256 -14.17 8.52 10.43
C SER A 256 -14.85 7.25 10.96
N ALA A 257 -15.92 7.43 11.74
CA ALA A 257 -16.71 6.30 12.24
C ALA A 257 -17.29 5.46 11.10
N GLU A 258 -17.67 6.11 9.98
CA GLU A 258 -18.20 5.43 8.81
C GLU A 258 -17.14 4.61 8.09
N GLU A 259 -15.94 5.12 7.88
CA GLU A 259 -14.84 4.36 7.29
C GLU A 259 -14.48 3.15 8.17
N THR A 260 -14.40 3.37 9.48
CA THR A 260 -14.14 2.27 10.43
C THR A 260 -15.21 1.19 10.34
N ARG A 261 -16.48 1.56 10.28
CA ARG A 261 -17.61 0.62 10.11
C ARG A 261 -17.46 -0.18 8.82
N ILE A 262 -17.26 0.49 7.69
CA ILE A 262 -17.12 -0.15 6.37
C ILE A 262 -15.93 -1.13 6.35
N ILE A 263 -14.78 -0.72 6.89
CA ILE A 263 -13.59 -1.57 6.90
C ILE A 263 -13.83 -2.83 7.74
N LEU A 264 -14.37 -2.69 8.96
CA LEU A 264 -14.65 -3.82 9.84
C LEU A 264 -15.66 -4.78 9.24
N GLU A 265 -16.73 -4.26 8.66
CA GLU A 265 -17.74 -5.05 7.96
C GLU A 265 -17.12 -5.87 6.83
N LEU A 266 -16.30 -5.26 5.98
CA LEU A 266 -15.60 -5.97 4.89
C LEU A 266 -14.62 -7.03 5.42
N VAL A 267 -13.86 -6.74 6.48
CA VAL A 267 -12.94 -7.70 7.11
C VAL A 267 -13.72 -8.87 7.71
N GLY A 268 -14.81 -8.62 8.44
CA GLY A 268 -15.62 -9.67 9.05
C GLY A 268 -16.30 -10.59 8.03
N TYR A 269 -16.70 -10.04 6.90
CA TYR A 269 -17.44 -10.78 5.86
C TYR A 269 -16.61 -11.16 4.62
N HIS A 270 -15.28 -10.91 4.59
CA HIS A 270 -14.47 -11.17 3.39
C HIS A 270 -14.58 -12.62 2.88
N GLY A 271 -14.68 -13.60 3.80
CA GLY A 271 -14.82 -15.02 3.49
C GLY A 271 -16.27 -15.50 3.31
N MET A 272 -17.27 -14.61 3.29
CA MET A 272 -18.68 -14.96 3.15
C MET A 272 -18.91 -15.77 1.86
N LYS A 273 -19.65 -16.90 2.01
CA LYS A 273 -20.08 -17.71 0.87
C LYS A 273 -21.49 -17.26 0.47
N LEU A 274 -21.59 -16.51 -0.59
CA LEU A 274 -22.85 -16.03 -1.14
C LEU A 274 -23.12 -16.76 -2.47
N LEU A 275 -24.28 -17.43 -2.57
CA LEU A 275 -24.73 -18.04 -3.81
C LEU A 275 -25.46 -17.00 -4.67
N ALA A 276 -25.24 -17.05 -5.98
CA ALA A 276 -25.85 -16.17 -6.96
C ALA A 276 -27.32 -16.52 -7.20
N SER A 277 -28.16 -16.32 -6.20
CA SER A 277 -29.62 -16.46 -6.26
C SER A 277 -30.30 -15.25 -5.66
N GLU A 278 -31.48 -14.91 -6.20
CA GLU A 278 -32.26 -13.74 -5.74
C GLU A 278 -32.55 -13.80 -4.22
N GLU A 279 -32.89 -14.99 -3.70
CA GLU A 279 -33.17 -15.21 -2.29
C GLU A 279 -31.97 -14.86 -1.40
N ASN A 280 -30.77 -15.38 -1.75
CA ASN A 280 -29.55 -15.14 -0.97
C ASN A 280 -29.07 -13.70 -1.05
N VAL A 281 -29.12 -13.09 -2.24
CA VAL A 281 -28.71 -11.69 -2.44
C VAL A 281 -29.67 -10.76 -1.69
N ARG A 282 -30.98 -11.00 -1.77
CA ARG A 282 -31.99 -10.23 -1.03
C ARG A 282 -31.75 -10.30 0.48
N ALA A 283 -31.48 -11.48 1.02
CA ALA A 283 -31.19 -11.65 2.45
C ALA A 283 -29.96 -10.85 2.91
N VAL A 284 -28.93 -10.76 2.07
CA VAL A 284 -27.77 -9.90 2.37
C VAL A 284 -28.16 -8.42 2.28
N MET A 285 -28.94 -8.01 1.28
CA MET A 285 -29.37 -6.62 1.10
C MET A 285 -30.35 -6.12 2.18
N GLU A 286 -30.99 -7.02 2.93
CA GLU A 286 -31.80 -6.64 4.11
C GLU A 286 -30.95 -6.10 5.27
N THR A 287 -29.67 -6.47 5.31
CA THR A 287 -28.75 -6.10 6.41
C THR A 287 -27.57 -5.25 5.96
N HIS A 288 -27.26 -5.24 4.65
CA HIS A 288 -26.13 -4.54 4.07
C HIS A 288 -26.57 -3.71 2.85
N GLU A 289 -25.98 -2.55 2.69
CA GLU A 289 -26.24 -1.68 1.53
C GLU A 289 -25.58 -2.23 0.25
N MET A 290 -26.04 -1.79 -0.92
CA MET A 290 -25.44 -2.11 -2.22
C MET A 290 -23.95 -1.81 -2.25
N GLY A 291 -23.50 -0.72 -1.64
CA GLY A 291 -22.08 -0.36 -1.54
C GLY A 291 -21.22 -1.40 -0.84
N PHE A 292 -21.78 -2.15 0.13
CA PHE A 292 -21.10 -3.28 0.74
C PHE A 292 -20.83 -4.40 -0.28
N LEU A 293 -21.85 -4.85 -1.01
CA LEU A 293 -21.69 -5.91 -2.01
C LEU A 293 -20.69 -5.55 -3.11
N GLN A 294 -20.68 -4.31 -3.57
CA GLN A 294 -19.71 -3.83 -4.56
C GLN A 294 -18.28 -3.88 -4.04
N ARG A 295 -18.03 -3.48 -2.80
CA ARG A 295 -16.71 -3.54 -2.15
C ARG A 295 -16.30 -4.97 -1.84
N TRP A 296 -17.22 -5.76 -1.28
CA TRP A 296 -17.02 -7.17 -1.01
C TRP A 296 -16.62 -7.96 -2.26
N ALA A 297 -17.30 -7.72 -3.38
CA ALA A 297 -17.00 -8.35 -4.65
C ALA A 297 -15.57 -8.06 -5.13
N LYS A 298 -15.13 -6.81 -5.06
CA LYS A 298 -13.75 -6.41 -5.43
C LYS A 298 -12.71 -7.10 -4.54
N LEU A 299 -12.92 -7.08 -3.23
CA LEU A 299 -12.04 -7.76 -2.27
C LEU A 299 -12.00 -9.27 -2.52
N ARG A 300 -13.16 -9.88 -2.71
CA ARG A 300 -13.30 -11.32 -2.92
C ARG A 300 -12.63 -11.82 -4.19
N ILE A 301 -12.74 -11.04 -5.28
CA ILE A 301 -12.05 -11.33 -6.55
C ILE A 301 -10.54 -11.23 -6.37
N ALA A 302 -10.05 -10.18 -5.70
CA ALA A 302 -8.63 -9.99 -5.47
C ALA A 302 -8.02 -11.10 -4.61
N ASP A 303 -8.67 -11.47 -3.51
CA ASP A 303 -8.29 -12.59 -2.64
C ASP A 303 -8.22 -13.91 -3.42
N ARG A 304 -9.27 -14.21 -4.18
CA ARG A 304 -9.35 -15.43 -5.00
C ARG A 304 -8.25 -15.50 -6.07
N ASN A 305 -7.91 -14.37 -6.69
CA ASN A 305 -6.92 -14.32 -7.78
C ASN A 305 -5.49 -14.58 -7.32
N ASP A 306 -5.17 -14.41 -6.03
CA ASP A 306 -3.86 -14.78 -5.49
C ASP A 306 -3.75 -16.27 -5.10
N HIS A 307 -4.85 -17.02 -5.13
CA HIS A 307 -4.81 -18.46 -4.91
C HIS A 307 -4.26 -19.23 -6.11
N VAL A 308 -3.64 -20.40 -5.85
CA VAL A 308 -3.03 -21.29 -6.87
C VAL A 308 -4.08 -22.15 -7.60
N TYR A 309 -5.35 -21.89 -7.45
CA TYR A 309 -6.36 -22.59 -8.22
C TYR A 309 -6.23 -22.30 -9.72
N PRO A 310 -6.59 -23.24 -10.59
CA PRO A 310 -6.98 -22.89 -11.95
C PRO A 310 -8.00 -21.74 -11.82
N LYS A 311 -7.78 -20.64 -12.54
CA LYS A 311 -8.73 -19.54 -12.56
C LYS A 311 -10.10 -20.12 -12.89
N ASP A 312 -10.94 -20.21 -11.89
CA ASP A 312 -12.27 -20.75 -12.04
C ASP A 312 -13.16 -19.62 -12.55
N THR A 313 -13.31 -19.58 -13.89
CA THR A 313 -14.19 -18.62 -14.55
C THR A 313 -15.62 -18.63 -14.01
N VAL A 314 -16.04 -19.76 -13.45
CA VAL A 314 -17.36 -19.89 -12.80
C VAL A 314 -17.46 -18.96 -11.59
N PHE A 315 -16.38 -18.82 -10.78
CA PHE A 315 -16.43 -17.97 -9.59
C PHE A 315 -16.56 -16.48 -9.92
N GLU A 316 -15.81 -15.96 -10.90
CA GLU A 316 -15.92 -14.56 -11.34
C GLU A 316 -17.33 -14.29 -11.90
N THR A 317 -17.84 -15.21 -12.70
CA THR A 317 -19.23 -15.15 -13.22
C THR A 317 -20.27 -15.15 -12.12
N ASP A 318 -20.05 -15.91 -11.04
CA ASP A 318 -20.97 -15.92 -9.89
C ASP A 318 -20.97 -14.59 -9.14
N VAL A 319 -19.80 -13.96 -8.95
CA VAL A 319 -19.72 -12.62 -8.32
C VAL A 319 -20.38 -11.55 -9.19
N GLU A 320 -20.16 -11.55 -10.50
CA GLU A 320 -20.82 -10.64 -11.44
C GLU A 320 -22.35 -10.82 -11.39
N LYS A 321 -22.81 -12.06 -11.40
CA LYS A 321 -24.22 -12.39 -11.30
C LYS A 321 -24.83 -11.97 -9.96
N ILE A 322 -24.12 -12.05 -8.85
CA ILE A 322 -24.55 -11.52 -7.56
C ILE A 322 -24.79 -10.03 -7.64
N LEU A 323 -23.85 -9.27 -8.26
CA LEU A 323 -23.99 -7.84 -8.43
C LEU A 323 -25.17 -7.47 -9.35
N GLU A 324 -25.34 -8.19 -10.47
CA GLU A 324 -26.48 -8.02 -11.37
C GLU A 324 -27.82 -8.25 -10.66
N ILE A 325 -27.94 -9.32 -9.85
CA ILE A 325 -29.13 -9.58 -9.05
C ILE A 325 -29.36 -8.44 -8.05
N ALA A 326 -28.30 -7.97 -7.39
CA ALA A 326 -28.40 -6.90 -6.42
C ALA A 326 -28.87 -5.57 -7.06
N GLU A 327 -28.37 -5.24 -8.24
CA GLU A 327 -28.80 -4.07 -9.02
C GLU A 327 -30.29 -4.15 -9.43
N ASN A 328 -30.76 -5.36 -9.77
CA ASN A 328 -32.17 -5.58 -10.13
C ASN A 328 -33.12 -5.55 -8.90
N LEU A 329 -32.60 -5.70 -7.69
CA LEU A 329 -33.35 -5.67 -6.43
C LEU A 329 -33.37 -4.28 -5.78
N ALA A 330 -32.43 -3.38 -6.14
CA ALA A 330 -32.30 -2.03 -5.60
C ALA A 330 -33.28 -1.06 -6.24
#